data_516812c1fcde7c794b86d1af94e6ed8b
#
_entry.id   516812c1fcde7c794b86d1af94e6ed8b
#
_cell.length_a   1.000
_cell.length_b   1.000
_cell.length_c   1.000
_cell.angle_alpha   90.00
_cell.angle_beta   90.00
_cell.angle_gamma   90.00
#
_symmetry.space_group_name_H-M   'P 1'
#
loop_
_entity.id
_entity.type
_entity.pdbx_description
1 polymer ?
#
loop_
_entity_poly.entity_id
_entity_poly.type
_entity_poly.pdbx_seq_one_letter_code
_entity_poly.pdbx_strand_id
1 'polypeptide(L)'
;MCIRDRIAAGAESGCEICKELKTLDHYLVKRSQWIIGGDGASYDIGYGGLDHVIASGEDVNILVLDTEVYSNTGGQSSKSTPLGAIAQFAAQGKRIRKKDLGLMATTYGYVYVAQIAMGADQAQCLKAIREAEAYPGPSLIIAYAPCINHGLKAKGGMGKSQAEEAKAVECGYWHLWRYNPELAEEGKNPFSLDSKEPDWSKFHDFLLGEVRYLSVKKA
;
A
#
# COMPACT_ATOMS: atom_id res chain seq x y z
N MET A 1 -24.03 19.94 -12.73
CA MET A 1 -23.37 20.85 -13.70
C MET A 1 -21.96 21.11 -13.21
N CYS A 2 -20.93 20.66 -13.92
CA CYS A 2 -19.54 20.80 -13.49
C CYS A 2 -19.01 22.23 -13.67
N ILE A 3 -17.83 22.54 -13.13
CA ILE A 3 -17.23 23.88 -13.25
C ILE A 3 -17.02 24.28 -14.72
N ARG A 4 -16.59 23.35 -15.57
CA ARG A 4 -16.42 23.58 -17.01
C ARG A 4 -17.71 24.00 -17.70
N ASP A 5 -18.82 23.34 -17.39
CA ASP A 5 -20.14 23.67 -17.96
C ASP A 5 -20.55 25.07 -17.56
N ARG A 6 -20.29 25.49 -16.31
CA ARG A 6 -20.59 26.86 -15.83
C ARG A 6 -19.75 27.93 -16.53
N ILE A 7 -18.46 27.63 -16.74
CA ILE A 7 -17.55 28.54 -17.46
C ILE A 7 -18.00 28.66 -18.93
N ALA A 8 -18.36 27.56 -19.57
CA ALA A 8 -18.84 27.56 -20.94
C ALA A 8 -20.11 28.39 -21.08
N ALA A 9 -21.12 28.15 -20.24
CA ALA A 9 -22.38 28.91 -20.24
C ALA A 9 -22.16 30.39 -19.95
N GLY A 10 -21.27 30.76 -19.02
CA GLY A 10 -20.90 32.14 -18.74
C GLY A 10 -20.21 32.83 -19.92
N ALA A 11 -19.32 32.13 -20.62
CA ALA A 11 -18.66 32.66 -21.82
C ALA A 11 -19.65 32.92 -22.96
N GLU A 12 -20.61 32.02 -23.13
CA GLU A 12 -21.71 32.18 -24.12
C GLU A 12 -22.65 33.37 -23.79
N SER A 13 -22.84 33.63 -22.50
CA SER A 13 -23.64 34.77 -22.02
C SER A 13 -22.91 36.14 -22.08
N GLY A 14 -21.66 36.17 -22.58
CA GLY A 14 -20.89 37.40 -22.76
C GLY A 14 -19.96 37.78 -21.61
N CYS A 15 -19.81 36.92 -20.58
CA CYS A 15 -18.91 37.18 -19.47
C CYS A 15 -17.43 37.10 -19.93
N GLU A 16 -16.72 38.23 -19.90
CA GLU A 16 -15.32 38.31 -20.34
C GLU A 16 -14.38 37.41 -19.50
N ILE A 17 -14.57 37.37 -18.17
CA ILE A 17 -13.81 36.51 -17.28
C ILE A 17 -14.06 35.03 -17.63
N CYS A 18 -15.31 34.67 -17.96
CA CYS A 18 -15.62 33.28 -18.38
C CYS A 18 -15.00 32.93 -19.72
N LYS A 19 -14.88 33.90 -20.65
CA LYS A 19 -14.16 33.67 -21.93
C LYS A 19 -12.67 33.41 -21.68
N GLU A 20 -12.04 34.16 -20.80
CA GLU A 20 -10.64 33.97 -20.43
C GLU A 20 -10.47 32.62 -19.74
N LEU A 21 -11.31 32.29 -18.76
CA LEU A 21 -11.27 30.98 -18.07
C LEU A 21 -11.49 29.80 -19.01
N LYS A 22 -12.30 29.98 -20.08
CA LYS A 22 -12.51 28.92 -21.09
C LYS A 22 -11.22 28.58 -21.85
N THR A 23 -10.32 29.54 -22.03
CA THR A 23 -9.00 29.27 -22.65
C THR A 23 -8.10 28.38 -21.76
N LEU A 24 -8.39 28.36 -20.46
CA LEU A 24 -7.66 27.62 -19.43
C LEU A 24 -8.38 26.32 -18.99
N ASP A 25 -9.48 25.96 -19.66
CA ASP A 25 -10.33 24.83 -19.23
C ASP A 25 -9.60 23.48 -19.27
N HIS A 26 -8.56 23.35 -20.08
CA HIS A 26 -7.69 22.19 -20.14
C HIS A 26 -6.88 21.97 -18.85
N TYR A 27 -6.75 22.97 -17.97
CA TYR A 27 -6.18 22.83 -16.64
C TYR A 27 -7.22 22.34 -15.61
N LEU A 28 -8.51 22.43 -15.90
CA LEU A 28 -9.61 22.00 -15.04
C LEU A 28 -9.94 20.50 -15.22
N VAL A 29 -8.90 19.68 -15.33
CA VAL A 29 -9.02 18.22 -15.35
C VAL A 29 -8.70 17.67 -13.98
N LYS A 30 -9.44 16.64 -13.55
CA LYS A 30 -9.07 15.85 -12.38
C LYS A 30 -7.65 15.30 -12.64
N ARG A 31 -6.74 15.56 -11.72
CA ARG A 31 -5.39 15.00 -11.73
C ARG A 31 -5.28 13.97 -10.63
N SER A 32 -4.72 12.83 -10.97
CA SER A 32 -4.36 11.82 -9.99
C SER A 32 -3.25 12.34 -9.08
N GLN A 33 -3.43 12.19 -7.77
CA GLN A 33 -2.45 12.57 -6.75
C GLN A 33 -1.95 11.32 -6.05
N TRP A 34 -0.65 11.09 -6.08
CA TRP A 34 -0.02 9.93 -5.45
C TRP A 34 1.02 10.34 -4.42
N ILE A 35 0.90 9.77 -3.22
CA ILE A 35 1.92 9.81 -2.18
C ILE A 35 2.57 8.43 -2.14
N ILE A 36 3.89 8.37 -2.29
CA ILE A 36 4.63 7.10 -2.23
C ILE A 36 5.59 7.16 -1.05
N GLY A 37 5.52 6.17 -0.16
CA GLY A 37 6.34 6.12 1.04
C GLY A 37 6.72 4.70 1.44
N GLY A 38 7.80 4.61 2.23
CA GLY A 38 8.21 3.36 2.86
C GLY A 38 7.80 3.30 4.34
N ASP A 39 8.47 2.42 5.10
CA ASP A 39 8.15 2.14 6.49
C ASP A 39 8.14 3.37 7.40
N GLY A 40 9.18 4.21 7.32
CA GLY A 40 9.28 5.38 8.17
C GLY A 40 8.15 6.37 7.98
N ALA A 41 7.79 6.66 6.73
CA ALA A 41 6.69 7.56 6.38
C ALA A 41 5.33 7.00 6.77
N SER A 42 5.15 5.68 6.71
CA SER A 42 3.81 5.07 6.82
C SER A 42 3.54 4.42 8.18
N TYR A 43 4.55 3.84 8.81
CA TYR A 43 4.37 3.09 10.06
C TYR A 43 4.87 3.81 11.31
N ASP A 44 5.85 4.70 11.15
CA ASP A 44 6.61 5.29 12.27
C ASP A 44 6.48 6.81 12.33
N ILE A 45 7.56 7.53 12.04
CA ILE A 45 7.63 8.98 12.26
C ILE A 45 6.66 9.78 11.39
N GLY A 46 6.39 9.32 10.18
CA GLY A 46 5.45 9.98 9.25
C GLY A 46 3.99 9.57 9.43
N TYR A 47 3.68 8.60 10.32
CA TYR A 47 2.33 8.08 10.47
C TYR A 47 1.30 9.15 10.82
N GLY A 48 1.64 10.13 11.67
CA GLY A 48 0.72 11.22 11.99
C GLY A 48 0.31 12.07 10.78
N GLY A 49 1.24 12.28 9.85
CA GLY A 49 0.93 12.93 8.57
C GLY A 49 0.08 12.07 7.64
N LEU A 50 0.38 10.77 7.58
CA LEU A 50 -0.41 9.81 6.82
C LEU A 50 -1.85 9.73 7.35
N ASP A 51 -2.02 9.62 8.66
CA ASP A 51 -3.30 9.61 9.34
C ASP A 51 -4.12 10.87 9.02
N HIS A 52 -3.47 12.04 9.06
CA HIS A 52 -4.11 13.31 8.71
C HIS A 52 -4.59 13.35 7.26
N VAL A 53 -3.79 12.87 6.30
CA VAL A 53 -4.18 12.78 4.88
C VAL A 53 -5.37 11.85 4.70
N ILE A 54 -5.36 10.67 5.33
CA ILE A 54 -6.48 9.73 5.29
C ILE A 54 -7.74 10.37 5.91
N ALA A 55 -7.59 11.04 7.05
CA ALA A 55 -8.70 11.67 7.75
C ALA A 55 -9.29 12.89 7.01
N SER A 56 -8.57 13.47 6.06
CA SER A 56 -9.07 14.61 5.28
C SER A 56 -10.21 14.25 4.33
N GLY A 57 -10.35 12.98 3.95
CA GLY A 57 -11.34 12.53 2.97
C GLY A 57 -11.04 12.96 1.53
N GLU A 58 -9.89 13.58 1.29
CA GLU A 58 -9.49 14.06 -0.04
C GLU A 58 -9.15 12.89 -0.98
N ASP A 59 -9.35 13.10 -2.27
CA ASP A 59 -9.06 12.13 -3.33
C ASP A 59 -7.54 12.04 -3.58
N VAL A 60 -6.88 11.27 -2.74
CA VAL A 60 -5.43 11.04 -2.77
C VAL A 60 -5.13 9.54 -2.67
N ASN A 61 -4.31 9.05 -3.58
CA ASN A 61 -3.81 7.69 -3.57
C ASN A 61 -2.50 7.60 -2.80
N ILE A 62 -2.39 6.66 -1.88
CA ILE A 62 -1.22 6.43 -1.06
C ILE A 62 -0.67 5.03 -1.36
N LEU A 63 0.57 4.96 -1.83
CA LEU A 63 1.28 3.70 -2.05
C LEU A 63 2.36 3.53 -0.99
N VAL A 64 2.21 2.52 -0.16
CA VAL A 64 3.18 2.13 0.85
C VAL A 64 4.02 0.98 0.32
N LEU A 65 5.33 1.19 0.19
CA LEU A 65 6.29 0.14 -0.08
C LEU A 65 6.71 -0.47 1.25
N ASP A 66 6.06 -1.54 1.65
CA ASP A 66 6.29 -2.23 2.92
C ASP A 66 7.52 -3.13 2.81
N THR A 67 8.65 -2.59 3.19
CA THR A 67 9.94 -3.31 3.21
C THR A 67 10.21 -3.99 4.55
N GLU A 68 9.32 -3.82 5.53
CA GLU A 68 9.40 -4.40 6.88
C GLU A 68 10.66 -4.00 7.68
N VAL A 69 11.40 -3.02 7.20
CA VAL A 69 12.56 -2.37 7.84
C VAL A 69 12.74 -0.97 7.28
N TYR A 70 13.50 -0.10 7.96
CA TYR A 70 14.02 1.14 7.37
C TYR A 70 15.09 0.78 6.33
N SER A 71 14.66 0.56 5.09
CA SER A 71 15.52 0.06 4.01
C SER A 71 16.62 1.05 3.63
N ASN A 72 16.27 2.34 3.48
CA ASN A 72 17.19 3.40 3.01
C ASN A 72 18.34 3.70 3.96
N THR A 73 18.12 3.54 5.26
CA THR A 73 19.09 3.92 6.30
C THR A 73 19.90 2.75 6.82
N GLY A 74 19.65 1.53 6.34
CA GLY A 74 20.48 0.36 6.63
C GLY A 74 19.81 -0.75 7.44
N GLY A 75 18.49 -0.89 7.39
CA GLY A 75 17.78 -2.05 7.94
C GLY A 75 17.42 -1.95 9.41
N GLN A 76 17.12 -0.74 9.91
CA GLN A 76 16.62 -0.56 11.26
C GLN A 76 15.20 -1.12 11.41
N SER A 77 14.87 -1.59 12.61
CA SER A 77 13.54 -2.06 12.94
C SER A 77 12.52 -0.93 12.86
N SER A 78 11.42 -1.18 12.15
CA SER A 78 10.23 -0.31 12.08
C SER A 78 9.05 -0.94 12.81
N LYS A 79 7.90 -0.26 12.84
CA LYS A 79 6.65 -0.85 13.33
C LYS A 79 6.07 -1.87 12.35
N SER A 80 6.53 -1.89 11.10
CA SER A 80 6.17 -2.93 10.12
C SER A 80 7.04 -4.18 10.24
N THR A 81 8.18 -4.12 10.94
CA THR A 81 9.04 -5.29 11.16
C THR A 81 8.29 -6.37 11.93
N PRO A 82 8.21 -7.61 11.41
CA PRO A 82 7.46 -8.69 12.05
C PRO A 82 8.06 -9.17 13.37
N LEU A 83 7.22 -9.84 14.16
CA LEU A 83 7.64 -10.50 15.40
C LEU A 83 8.77 -11.50 15.12
N GLY A 84 9.81 -11.48 15.94
CA GLY A 84 10.97 -12.39 15.85
C GLY A 84 12.00 -11.99 14.78
N ALA A 85 11.69 -11.09 13.87
CA ALA A 85 12.65 -10.67 12.85
C ALA A 85 13.80 -9.87 13.45
N ILE A 86 15.03 -10.22 13.10
CA ILE A 86 16.24 -9.46 13.44
C ILE A 86 16.36 -8.26 12.50
N ALA A 87 16.64 -7.10 13.09
CA ALA A 87 16.96 -5.87 12.38
C ALA A 87 17.91 -5.03 13.24
N GLN A 88 18.48 -3.95 12.71
CA GLN A 88 19.18 -2.99 13.55
C GLN A 88 18.23 -2.45 14.62
N PHE A 89 18.71 -2.27 15.85
CA PHE A 89 17.95 -1.98 17.06
C PHE A 89 17.00 -3.09 17.53
N ALA A 90 17.03 -4.26 16.88
CA ALA A 90 16.31 -5.46 17.28
C ALA A 90 17.18 -6.71 17.08
N ALA A 91 18.40 -6.70 17.63
CA ALA A 91 19.40 -7.77 17.45
C ALA A 91 18.97 -9.14 18.01
N GLN A 92 18.09 -9.15 19.00
CA GLN A 92 17.51 -10.38 19.59
C GLN A 92 16.14 -10.73 18.98
N GLY A 93 15.78 -10.13 17.85
CA GLY A 93 14.46 -10.23 17.23
C GLY A 93 13.46 -9.24 17.80
N LYS A 94 12.56 -8.78 16.95
CA LYS A 94 11.46 -7.88 17.33
C LYS A 94 10.53 -8.56 18.31
N ARG A 95 10.22 -7.90 19.42
CA ARG A 95 9.37 -8.46 20.49
C ARG A 95 7.88 -8.13 20.36
N ILE A 96 7.53 -7.23 19.44
CA ILE A 96 6.17 -6.71 19.24
C ILE A 96 5.71 -7.07 17.83
N ARG A 97 4.43 -7.41 17.69
CA ARG A 97 3.81 -7.71 16.40
C ARG A 97 3.93 -6.51 15.45
N LYS A 98 3.91 -6.81 14.15
CA LYS A 98 3.78 -5.83 13.09
C LYS A 98 2.51 -5.00 13.28
N LYS A 99 2.63 -3.69 13.10
CA LYS A 99 1.47 -2.79 13.03
C LYS A 99 0.66 -3.12 11.79
N ASP A 100 -0.61 -3.39 11.96
CA ASP A 100 -1.52 -3.62 10.84
C ASP A 100 -2.08 -2.29 10.33
N LEU A 101 -1.35 -1.69 9.40
CA LEU A 101 -1.72 -0.40 8.81
C LEU A 101 -3.00 -0.50 7.97
N GLY A 102 -3.16 -1.63 7.26
CA GLY A 102 -4.34 -1.84 6.43
C GLY A 102 -5.61 -1.93 7.25
N LEU A 103 -5.61 -2.77 8.30
CA LEU A 103 -6.76 -2.89 9.19
C LEU A 103 -7.07 -1.57 9.91
N MET A 104 -6.05 -0.80 10.32
CA MET A 104 -6.25 0.53 10.90
C MET A 104 -6.96 1.47 9.92
N ALA A 105 -6.56 1.47 8.65
CA ALA A 105 -7.18 2.32 7.63
C ALA A 105 -8.64 1.92 7.34
N THR A 106 -8.99 0.64 7.38
CA THR A 106 -10.39 0.21 7.19
C THR A 106 -11.32 0.73 8.28
N THR A 107 -10.81 1.07 9.48
CA THR A 107 -11.64 1.60 10.57
C THR A 107 -12.21 2.98 10.31
N TYR A 108 -11.67 3.73 9.34
CA TYR A 108 -12.27 4.99 8.88
C TYR A 108 -13.60 4.78 8.14
N GLY A 109 -13.84 3.60 7.57
CA GLY A 109 -15.08 3.24 6.88
C GLY A 109 -15.24 3.81 5.48
N TYR A 110 -14.50 4.86 5.12
CA TYR A 110 -14.55 5.54 3.83
C TYR A 110 -13.21 5.54 3.08
N VAL A 111 -12.28 4.70 3.46
CA VAL A 111 -10.96 4.58 2.82
C VAL A 111 -10.93 3.31 2.00
N TYR A 112 -10.58 3.42 0.71
CA TYR A 112 -10.25 2.25 -0.09
C TYR A 112 -8.90 1.69 0.38
N VAL A 113 -8.83 0.40 0.68
CA VAL A 113 -7.59 -0.22 1.14
C VAL A 113 -7.30 -1.47 0.33
N ALA A 114 -6.05 -1.64 -0.10
CA ALA A 114 -5.60 -2.85 -0.76
C ALA A 114 -4.23 -3.31 -0.24
N GLN A 115 -4.06 -4.61 -0.14
CA GLN A 115 -2.78 -5.23 0.12
C GLN A 115 -2.38 -6.08 -1.09
N ILE A 116 -1.21 -5.79 -1.65
CA ILE A 116 -0.77 -6.33 -2.94
C ILE A 116 0.65 -6.91 -2.86
N ALA A 117 0.96 -7.80 -3.80
CA ALA A 117 2.31 -8.28 -4.10
C ALA A 117 2.40 -8.55 -5.60
N MET A 118 3.09 -7.69 -6.34
CA MET A 118 3.12 -7.70 -7.79
C MET A 118 3.67 -9.03 -8.36
N GLY A 119 4.68 -9.59 -7.69
CA GLY A 119 5.29 -10.87 -8.11
C GLY A 119 4.39 -12.08 -7.88
N ALA A 120 3.38 -11.98 -7.01
CA ALA A 120 2.43 -13.04 -6.74
C ALA A 120 1.22 -13.00 -7.69
N ASP A 121 0.64 -11.81 -7.91
CA ASP A 121 -0.51 -11.62 -8.80
C ASP A 121 -0.50 -10.21 -9.40
N GLN A 122 -0.03 -10.11 -10.65
CA GLN A 122 0.00 -8.86 -11.40
C GLN A 122 -1.40 -8.34 -11.74
N ALA A 123 -2.35 -9.24 -11.97
CA ALA A 123 -3.71 -8.85 -12.30
C ALA A 123 -4.43 -8.22 -11.11
N GLN A 124 -4.25 -8.80 -9.92
CA GLN A 124 -4.77 -8.25 -8.66
C GLN A 124 -4.13 -6.88 -8.36
N CYS A 125 -2.81 -6.75 -8.56
CA CYS A 125 -2.09 -5.49 -8.39
C CYS A 125 -2.66 -4.38 -9.30
N LEU A 126 -2.82 -4.65 -10.60
CA LEU A 126 -3.41 -3.71 -11.56
C LEU A 126 -4.86 -3.38 -11.23
N LYS A 127 -5.63 -4.36 -10.77
CA LYS A 127 -7.01 -4.16 -10.34
C LYS A 127 -7.07 -3.21 -9.15
N ALA A 128 -6.26 -3.44 -8.11
CA ALA A 128 -6.21 -2.59 -6.93
C ALA A 128 -5.84 -1.14 -7.27
N ILE A 129 -4.85 -0.93 -8.15
CA ILE A 129 -4.45 0.41 -8.61
C ILE A 129 -5.59 1.10 -9.38
N ARG A 130 -6.28 0.39 -10.27
CA ARG A 130 -7.40 0.95 -11.04
C ARG A 130 -8.60 1.30 -10.16
N GLU A 131 -8.90 0.45 -9.18
CA GLU A 131 -9.96 0.73 -8.22
C GLU A 131 -9.62 1.94 -7.35
N ALA A 132 -8.37 2.06 -6.87
CA ALA A 132 -7.91 3.24 -6.13
C ALA A 132 -8.00 4.53 -6.95
N GLU A 133 -7.60 4.51 -8.22
CA GLU A 133 -7.73 5.66 -9.14
C GLU A 133 -9.19 6.06 -9.42
N ALA A 134 -10.09 5.10 -9.42
CA ALA A 134 -11.53 5.35 -9.67
C ALA A 134 -12.25 5.79 -8.40
N TYR A 135 -11.75 5.45 -7.23
CA TYR A 135 -12.37 5.73 -5.94
C TYR A 135 -12.36 7.26 -5.65
N PRO A 136 -13.51 7.87 -5.32
CA PRO A 136 -13.60 9.34 -5.14
C PRO A 136 -13.22 9.78 -3.72
N GLY A 137 -12.20 9.19 -3.11
CA GLY A 137 -11.74 9.46 -1.75
C GLY A 137 -10.33 8.95 -1.52
N PRO A 138 -9.85 8.95 -0.27
CA PRO A 138 -8.51 8.49 0.05
C PRO A 138 -8.38 6.99 -0.18
N SER A 139 -7.29 6.59 -0.83
CA SER A 139 -6.95 5.20 -1.09
C SER A 139 -5.58 4.86 -0.51
N LEU A 140 -5.48 3.70 0.13
CA LEU A 140 -4.23 3.17 0.70
C LEU A 140 -3.89 1.82 0.08
N ILE A 141 -2.80 1.74 -0.65
CA ILE A 141 -2.28 0.49 -1.21
C ILE A 141 -1.00 0.12 -0.47
N ILE A 142 -0.95 -1.07 0.12
CA ILE A 142 0.21 -1.62 0.82
C ILE A 142 0.82 -2.70 -0.05
N ALA A 143 2.00 -2.42 -0.60
CA ALA A 143 2.73 -3.33 -1.47
C ALA A 143 3.87 -4.00 -0.68
N TYR A 144 3.89 -5.33 -0.63
CA TYR A 144 5.04 -6.07 -0.11
C TYR A 144 6.25 -5.82 -1.01
N ALA A 145 7.34 -5.36 -0.41
CA ALA A 145 8.56 -5.00 -1.13
C ALA A 145 9.78 -5.63 -0.44
N PRO A 146 10.15 -6.88 -0.79
CA PRO A 146 11.29 -7.56 -0.16
C PRO A 146 12.58 -6.75 -0.23
N CYS A 147 13.20 -6.51 0.92
CA CYS A 147 14.42 -5.72 1.04
C CYS A 147 15.68 -6.56 0.82
N ILE A 148 16.74 -5.94 0.32
CA ILE A 148 18.07 -6.57 0.22
C ILE A 148 18.56 -7.10 1.58
N ASN A 149 18.16 -6.45 2.68
CA ASN A 149 18.48 -6.85 4.05
C ASN A 149 17.81 -8.17 4.49
N HIS A 150 16.82 -8.68 3.74
CA HIS A 150 16.18 -9.97 4.02
C HIS A 150 16.96 -11.17 3.48
N GLY A 151 18.10 -10.93 2.84
CA GLY A 151 18.95 -12.01 2.30
C GLY A 151 18.83 -12.21 0.79
N LEU A 152 18.17 -11.32 0.07
CA LEU A 152 18.05 -11.38 -1.40
C LEU A 152 19.39 -11.47 -2.12
N LYS A 153 20.46 -10.88 -1.54
CA LYS A 153 21.81 -10.96 -2.12
C LYS A 153 22.25 -12.42 -2.32
N ALA A 154 22.01 -13.28 -1.33
CA ALA A 154 22.35 -14.72 -1.40
C ALA A 154 21.43 -15.48 -2.38
N LYS A 155 20.25 -14.96 -2.67
CA LYS A 155 19.26 -15.54 -3.59
C LYS A 155 19.39 -15.05 -5.04
N GLY A 156 20.41 -14.25 -5.36
CA GLY A 156 20.66 -13.72 -6.71
C GLY A 156 20.31 -12.24 -6.88
N GLY A 157 20.14 -11.50 -5.77
CA GLY A 157 19.96 -10.06 -5.75
C GLY A 157 18.51 -9.60 -5.90
N MET A 158 18.32 -8.29 -6.07
CA MET A 158 17.00 -7.65 -6.14
C MET A 158 16.14 -8.11 -7.33
N GLY A 159 16.75 -8.63 -8.40
CA GLY A 159 16.00 -9.23 -9.52
C GLY A 159 15.16 -10.46 -9.14
N LYS A 160 15.33 -10.97 -7.92
CA LYS A 160 14.52 -12.09 -7.36
C LYS A 160 13.39 -11.62 -6.42
N SER A 161 13.21 -10.32 -6.20
CA SER A 161 12.20 -9.81 -5.27
C SER A 161 10.79 -10.29 -5.62
N GLN A 162 10.39 -10.25 -6.88
CA GLN A 162 9.07 -10.74 -7.30
C GLN A 162 8.88 -12.24 -7.03
N ALA A 163 9.93 -13.05 -7.19
CA ALA A 163 9.86 -14.47 -6.86
C ALA A 163 9.69 -14.69 -5.35
N GLU A 164 10.28 -13.84 -4.51
CA GLU A 164 10.08 -13.90 -3.06
C GLU A 164 8.69 -13.39 -2.65
N GLU A 165 8.14 -12.39 -3.32
CA GLU A 165 6.75 -11.96 -3.15
C GLU A 165 5.78 -13.12 -3.43
N ALA A 166 5.99 -13.85 -4.54
CA ALA A 166 5.18 -15.01 -4.88
C ALA A 166 5.22 -16.09 -3.79
N LYS A 167 6.41 -16.41 -3.27
CA LYS A 167 6.57 -17.37 -2.16
C LYS A 167 5.90 -16.90 -0.87
N ALA A 168 5.99 -15.61 -0.55
CA ALA A 168 5.35 -15.03 0.63
C ALA A 168 3.84 -15.20 0.59
N VAL A 169 3.23 -15.01 -0.57
CA VAL A 169 1.78 -15.21 -0.75
C VAL A 169 1.42 -16.69 -0.77
N GLU A 170 2.19 -17.52 -1.48
CA GLU A 170 1.97 -18.96 -1.56
C GLU A 170 1.96 -19.63 -0.19
N CYS A 171 2.85 -19.24 0.71
CA CYS A 171 2.97 -19.83 2.04
C CYS A 171 2.10 -19.16 3.12
N GLY A 172 1.31 -18.12 2.79
CA GLY A 172 0.47 -17.41 3.74
C GLY A 172 1.19 -16.38 4.63
N TYR A 173 2.44 -16.04 4.30
CA TYR A 173 3.15 -14.97 4.99
C TYR A 173 2.57 -13.58 4.65
N TRP A 174 2.13 -13.41 3.40
CA TRP A 174 1.48 -12.21 2.90
C TRP A 174 0.17 -12.58 2.21
N HIS A 175 -0.91 -11.81 2.48
CA HIS A 175 -2.21 -12.02 1.89
C HIS A 175 -2.55 -10.90 0.93
N LEU A 176 -3.18 -11.22 -0.19
CA LEU A 176 -3.72 -10.25 -1.12
C LEU A 176 -5.20 -10.03 -0.78
N TRP A 177 -5.59 -8.78 -0.56
CA TRP A 177 -6.97 -8.43 -0.25
C TRP A 177 -7.28 -6.98 -0.60
N ARG A 178 -8.56 -6.68 -0.73
CA ARG A 178 -9.07 -5.34 -0.96
C ARG A 178 -10.26 -5.06 -0.06
N TYR A 179 -10.38 -3.80 0.35
CA TYR A 179 -11.52 -3.26 1.06
C TYR A 179 -12.04 -2.07 0.26
N ASN A 180 -13.25 -2.19 -0.32
CA ASN A 180 -13.89 -1.10 -1.07
C ASN A 180 -15.15 -0.64 -0.32
N PRO A 181 -15.15 0.58 0.25
CA PRO A 181 -16.29 1.12 0.99
C PRO A 181 -17.58 1.23 0.16
N GLU A 182 -17.48 1.48 -1.15
CA GLU A 182 -18.65 1.59 -2.04
C GLU A 182 -19.51 0.31 -2.03
N LEU A 183 -18.89 -0.85 -1.86
CA LEU A 183 -19.61 -2.12 -1.76
C LEU A 183 -20.49 -2.18 -0.50
N ALA A 184 -20.07 -1.55 0.60
CA ALA A 184 -20.88 -1.47 1.82
C ALA A 184 -22.14 -0.61 1.60
N GLU A 185 -22.03 0.46 0.83
CA GLU A 185 -23.17 1.30 0.44
C GLU A 185 -24.19 0.54 -0.42
N GLU A 186 -23.70 -0.45 -1.19
CA GLU A 186 -24.54 -1.36 -1.98
C GLU A 186 -25.09 -2.55 -1.16
N GLY A 187 -24.83 -2.60 0.15
CA GLY A 187 -25.21 -3.71 1.03
C GLY A 187 -24.40 -5.00 0.80
N LYS A 188 -23.24 -4.90 0.17
CA LYS A 188 -22.31 -6.00 -0.10
C LYS A 188 -21.17 -6.00 0.92
N ASN A 189 -20.45 -7.12 1.03
CA ASN A 189 -19.24 -7.18 1.83
C ASN A 189 -18.14 -6.32 1.21
N PRO A 190 -17.66 -5.28 1.90
CA PRO A 190 -16.58 -4.42 1.37
C PRO A 190 -15.24 -5.14 1.28
N PHE A 191 -15.03 -6.22 2.05
CA PHE A 191 -13.78 -6.98 2.07
C PHE A 191 -13.77 -8.11 1.04
N SER A 192 -12.70 -8.20 0.27
CA SER A 192 -12.43 -9.25 -0.70
C SER A 192 -11.06 -9.85 -0.44
N LEU A 193 -11.00 -11.14 -0.09
CA LEU A 193 -9.77 -11.90 -0.04
C LEU A 193 -9.44 -12.38 -1.46
N ASP A 194 -8.33 -11.88 -2.02
CA ASP A 194 -7.92 -12.18 -3.39
C ASP A 194 -6.92 -13.34 -3.48
N SER A 195 -6.13 -13.57 -2.41
CA SER A 195 -5.20 -14.69 -2.36
C SER A 195 -5.93 -16.02 -2.21
N LYS A 196 -5.35 -17.06 -2.82
CA LYS A 196 -5.81 -18.44 -2.66
C LYS A 196 -5.49 -18.96 -1.26
N GLU A 197 -6.07 -20.12 -0.90
CA GLU A 197 -5.69 -20.84 0.31
C GLU A 197 -4.18 -21.11 0.30
N PRO A 198 -3.45 -20.70 1.36
CA PRO A 198 -2.00 -20.87 1.41
C PRO A 198 -1.57 -22.31 1.60
N ASP A 199 -0.40 -22.65 1.07
CA ASP A 199 0.31 -23.88 1.41
C ASP A 199 1.14 -23.66 2.69
N TRP A 200 0.51 -23.87 3.84
CA TRP A 200 1.12 -23.68 5.15
C TRP A 200 2.37 -24.55 5.38
N SER A 201 2.54 -25.65 4.63
CA SER A 201 3.73 -26.49 4.73
C SER A 201 5.01 -25.75 4.32
N LYS A 202 4.90 -24.73 3.47
CA LYS A 202 6.00 -23.90 2.99
C LYS A 202 6.34 -22.71 3.89
N PHE A 203 5.49 -22.40 4.88
CA PHE A 203 5.66 -21.20 5.72
C PHE A 203 7.00 -21.21 6.47
N HIS A 204 7.35 -22.33 7.08
CA HIS A 204 8.60 -22.46 7.82
C HIS A 204 9.83 -22.32 6.91
N ASP A 205 9.79 -22.93 5.73
CA ASP A 205 10.88 -22.84 4.75
C ASP A 205 11.05 -21.43 4.20
N PHE A 206 9.95 -20.69 4.01
CA PHE A 206 10.00 -19.28 3.65
C PHE A 206 10.73 -18.46 4.72
N LEU A 207 10.36 -18.60 6.00
CA LEU A 207 11.01 -17.88 7.10
C LEU A 207 12.51 -18.24 7.21
N LEU A 208 12.86 -19.50 7.13
CA LEU A 208 14.27 -19.94 7.17
C LEU A 208 15.07 -19.51 5.92
N GLY A 209 14.40 -19.20 4.84
CA GLY A 209 14.99 -18.61 3.65
C GLY A 209 15.45 -17.16 3.82
N GLU A 210 15.04 -16.48 4.91
CA GLU A 210 15.38 -15.09 5.19
C GLU A 210 16.38 -14.97 6.34
N VAL A 211 17.44 -14.19 6.14
CA VAL A 211 18.53 -14.04 7.14
C VAL A 211 18.03 -13.48 8.47
N ARG A 212 16.95 -12.72 8.47
CA ARG A 212 16.37 -12.09 9.66
C ARG A 212 15.69 -13.08 10.63
N TYR A 213 15.46 -14.33 10.21
CA TYR A 213 14.87 -15.38 11.04
C TYR A 213 15.84 -16.51 11.36
N LEU A 214 17.08 -16.47 10.86
CA LEU A 214 18.06 -17.54 11.08
C LEU A 214 18.40 -17.78 12.57
N SER A 215 18.24 -16.78 13.43
CA SER A 215 18.47 -16.95 14.87
C SER A 215 17.34 -17.73 15.55
N VAL A 216 16.13 -17.68 15.03
CA VAL A 216 14.99 -18.46 15.54
C VAL A 216 15.22 -19.97 15.33
N LYS A 217 16.02 -20.33 14.32
CA LYS A 217 16.42 -21.73 14.06
C LYS A 217 17.34 -22.30 15.13
N LYS A 218 18.04 -21.45 15.90
CA LYS A 218 19.04 -21.89 16.89
C LYS A 218 18.48 -21.96 18.32
N ALA A 219 17.25 -21.52 18.52
CA ALA A 219 16.51 -21.58 19.77
C ALA A 219 15.58 -22.80 19.80
#